data_cb768948db2a8a4487f96d6d213c71de
#
_entry.id   cb768948db2a8a4487f96d6d213c71de
#
_cell.length_a   1.000
_cell.length_b   1.000
_cell.length_c   1.000
_cell.angle_alpha   90.00
_cell.angle_beta   90.00
_cell.angle_gamma   90.00
#
_symmetry.space_group_name_H-M   'P 1'
#
loop_
_entity.id
_entity.type
_entity.pdbx_description
1 polymer ?
#
loop_
_entity_poly.entity_id
_entity_poly.type
_entity_poly.pdbx_seq_one_letter_code
_entity_poly.pdbx_strand_id
1 'polypeptide(L)'
;MPYRDMRDFLAALEQQNLLKRITRTTDHNWEVACLAKWMYQALPVEERFGLYFQDIKGTSIPIVTGALGASPKSVALALQCDVQQINDRVANALRQPHQPKLINSGVCQEVVLTGPEARLDKLPIVTWTPGKDKAPYITTIIVTRDHDTGIRNMGVYRTMVRDPHSVVINLAPGRQGFRNVKTWNDKGKTAPIAWVIATEPAVHLATVANLPYGKDEMDFAGGLKGEPIDLVRCKTVDLKVPAMAEIIIEGEVAPGDLDDEGPFGEFAGYMGPIEKRPVARIKAITHRKDPVFYGYTSQMPPSESTTIQSLMNAGVILQMMRDEIGDQAVHDVWIDLTFGGLLAHGIVAMTPQFPGHGKRVGRTIADITTLKRITVVDADVDIRDHTHVDWALNSRFSPQRDTVVIDDCYVPIQMDPSVRDARGNVTPGSKLVLDATQKIDSGPFSLPPKELMMKALHVWKESGLPEFQIPKRAKLRIERS
;
A
#
# COMPACT_ATOMS: atom_id res chain seq x y z
N MET A 1 15.42 -6.08 16.50
CA MET A 1 14.87 -4.85 17.14
C MET A 1 14.15 -4.05 16.07
N PRO A 2 13.03 -3.39 16.36
CA PRO A 2 12.30 -2.60 15.38
C PRO A 2 13.17 -1.44 14.85
N TYR A 3 12.90 -1.03 13.63
CA TYR A 3 13.56 0.16 13.05
C TYR A 3 13.06 1.41 13.77
N ARG A 4 13.99 2.25 14.24
CA ARG A 4 13.68 3.49 14.96
C ARG A 4 13.09 4.55 14.04
N ASP A 5 13.60 4.61 12.80
CA ASP A 5 13.25 5.60 11.80
C ASP A 5 13.47 5.06 10.37
N MET A 6 13.24 5.89 9.38
CA MET A 6 13.48 5.55 7.97
C MET A 6 14.96 5.28 7.69
N ARG A 7 15.89 5.96 8.35
CA ARG A 7 17.34 5.79 8.08
C ARG A 7 17.84 4.41 8.48
N ASP A 8 17.41 3.91 9.64
CA ASP A 8 17.74 2.54 10.08
C ASP A 8 17.22 1.51 9.05
N PHE A 9 16.02 1.73 8.51
CA PHE A 9 15.44 0.86 7.50
C PHE A 9 16.18 0.94 6.16
N LEU A 10 16.54 2.14 5.69
CA LEU A 10 17.32 2.31 4.46
C LEU A 10 18.68 1.62 4.56
N ALA A 11 19.35 1.70 5.72
CA ALA A 11 20.61 0.99 5.96
C ALA A 11 20.42 -0.55 5.89
N ALA A 12 19.31 -1.06 6.44
CA ALA A 12 19.00 -2.49 6.36
C ALA A 12 18.70 -2.95 4.92
N LEU A 13 17.99 -2.13 4.14
CA LEU A 13 17.76 -2.40 2.71
C LEU A 13 19.06 -2.46 1.91
N GLU A 14 20.00 -1.55 2.18
CA GLU A 14 21.33 -1.57 1.54
C GLU A 14 22.13 -2.85 1.86
N GLN A 15 22.13 -3.26 3.13
CA GLN A 15 22.79 -4.50 3.57
C GLN A 15 22.22 -5.74 2.87
N GLN A 16 20.93 -5.72 2.51
CA GLN A 16 20.24 -6.79 1.79
C GLN A 16 20.26 -6.62 0.26
N ASN A 17 20.98 -5.63 -0.27
CA ASN A 17 20.98 -5.26 -1.69
C ASN A 17 19.59 -4.87 -2.25
N LEU A 18 18.67 -4.47 -1.39
CA LEU A 18 17.31 -4.03 -1.74
C LEU A 18 17.18 -2.51 -1.91
N LEU A 19 18.29 -1.77 -1.86
CA LEU A 19 18.36 -0.33 -2.14
C LEU A 19 19.58 -0.05 -3.03
N LYS A 20 19.41 0.79 -4.04
CA LYS A 20 20.49 1.25 -4.93
C LYS A 20 20.66 2.76 -4.84
N ARG A 21 21.90 3.21 -4.65
CA ARG A 21 22.26 4.64 -4.64
C ARG A 21 22.59 5.13 -6.04
N ILE A 22 22.02 6.27 -6.40
CA ILE A 22 22.34 7.02 -7.61
C ILE A 22 23.11 8.26 -7.16
N THR A 23 24.39 8.30 -7.51
CA THR A 23 25.34 9.35 -7.05
C THR A 23 25.51 10.50 -8.05
N ARG A 24 25.07 10.31 -9.31
CA ARG A 24 25.08 11.40 -10.28
C ARG A 24 23.97 12.41 -9.98
N THR A 25 24.19 13.67 -10.32
CA THR A 25 23.16 14.71 -10.24
C THR A 25 21.90 14.30 -11.01
N THR A 26 20.75 14.34 -10.35
CA THR A 26 19.46 13.85 -10.87
C THR A 26 18.43 14.97 -10.81
N ASP A 27 17.66 15.15 -11.89
CA ASP A 27 16.57 16.13 -11.93
C ASP A 27 15.26 15.52 -11.41
N HIS A 28 14.74 16.05 -10.29
CA HIS A 28 13.50 15.57 -9.67
C HIS A 28 12.24 15.88 -10.48
N ASN A 29 12.31 16.76 -11.49
CA ASN A 29 11.17 17.08 -12.33
C ASN A 29 10.84 15.99 -13.34
N TRP A 30 11.78 15.04 -13.63
CA TRP A 30 11.51 13.98 -14.59
C TRP A 30 12.33 12.69 -14.35
N GLU A 31 13.62 12.77 -14.01
CA GLU A 31 14.50 11.59 -13.95
C GLU A 31 14.11 10.64 -12.84
N VAL A 32 13.83 11.16 -11.64
CA VAL A 32 13.42 10.35 -10.47
C VAL A 32 12.24 9.45 -10.81
N ALA A 33 11.17 10.04 -11.36
CA ALA A 33 9.97 9.32 -11.72
C ALA A 33 10.22 8.30 -12.86
N CYS A 34 10.95 8.70 -13.91
CA CYS A 34 11.24 7.83 -15.06
C CYS A 34 12.10 6.63 -14.67
N LEU A 35 13.13 6.83 -13.84
CA LEU A 35 13.98 5.74 -13.36
C LEU A 35 13.20 4.77 -12.45
N ALA A 36 12.37 5.30 -11.55
CA ALA A 36 11.48 4.47 -10.74
C ALA A 36 10.50 3.66 -11.61
N LYS A 37 9.94 4.26 -12.67
CA LYS A 37 9.06 3.55 -13.61
C LYS A 37 9.78 2.43 -14.34
N TRP A 38 11.00 2.64 -14.81
CA TRP A 38 11.79 1.57 -15.44
C TRP A 38 12.02 0.41 -14.49
N MET A 39 12.37 0.68 -13.23
CA MET A 39 12.55 -0.36 -12.20
C MET A 39 11.29 -1.21 -12.03
N TYR A 40 10.10 -0.59 -11.97
CA TYR A 40 8.84 -1.31 -11.81
C TYR A 40 8.37 -2.02 -13.09
N GLN A 41 8.56 -1.44 -14.26
CA GLN A 41 8.01 -1.95 -15.51
C GLN A 41 8.90 -2.99 -16.19
N ALA A 42 10.21 -2.94 -15.99
CA ALA A 42 11.16 -3.78 -16.68
C ALA A 42 11.69 -4.95 -15.86
N LEU A 43 11.77 -4.80 -14.52
CA LEU A 43 12.36 -5.83 -13.67
C LEU A 43 11.30 -6.81 -13.12
N PRO A 44 11.63 -8.13 -13.07
CA PRO A 44 10.86 -9.09 -12.29
C PRO A 44 10.74 -8.64 -10.83
N VAL A 45 9.65 -8.99 -10.15
CA VAL A 45 9.37 -8.52 -8.79
C VAL A 45 10.46 -8.89 -7.78
N GLU A 46 11.12 -10.03 -7.98
CA GLU A 46 12.21 -10.55 -7.12
C GLU A 46 13.52 -9.75 -7.24
N GLU A 47 13.69 -9.00 -8.35
CA GLU A 47 14.88 -8.23 -8.69
C GLU A 47 14.73 -6.73 -8.41
N ARG A 48 13.52 -6.28 -8.04
CA ARG A 48 13.23 -4.88 -7.76
C ARG A 48 13.86 -4.40 -6.44
N PHE A 49 14.22 -3.13 -6.43
CA PHE A 49 14.90 -2.47 -5.31
C PHE A 49 14.43 -1.02 -5.15
N GLY A 50 14.59 -0.45 -3.96
CA GLY A 50 14.41 0.98 -3.73
C GLY A 50 15.51 1.80 -4.39
N LEU A 51 15.20 3.06 -4.69
CA LEU A 51 16.12 4.02 -5.30
C LEU A 51 16.42 5.16 -4.33
N TYR A 52 17.70 5.43 -4.07
CA TYR A 52 18.20 6.54 -3.28
C TYR A 52 18.97 7.49 -4.19
N PHE A 53 18.42 8.65 -4.49
CA PHE A 53 19.04 9.69 -5.30
C PHE A 53 19.80 10.64 -4.37
N GLN A 54 21.11 10.54 -4.35
CA GLN A 54 21.97 11.24 -3.38
C GLN A 54 22.17 12.71 -3.72
N ASP A 55 22.33 13.02 -5.01
CA ASP A 55 22.58 14.37 -5.51
C ASP A 55 21.40 14.83 -6.37
N ILE A 56 20.64 15.82 -5.87
CA ILE A 56 19.46 16.36 -6.54
C ILE A 56 19.74 17.77 -7.02
N LYS A 57 19.48 18.01 -8.30
CA LYS A 57 19.64 19.32 -8.92
C LYS A 57 18.86 20.40 -8.15
N GLY A 58 19.56 21.39 -7.65
CA GLY A 58 18.98 22.58 -7.01
C GLY A 58 18.70 22.45 -5.51
N THR A 59 19.03 21.31 -4.87
CA THR A 59 18.86 21.12 -3.42
C THR A 59 19.90 20.14 -2.87
N SER A 60 20.18 20.22 -1.57
CA SER A 60 21.00 19.24 -0.85
C SER A 60 20.20 18.09 -0.26
N ILE A 61 18.86 18.07 -0.42
CA ILE A 61 17.98 17.05 0.16
C ILE A 61 17.90 15.85 -0.80
N PRO A 62 18.37 14.66 -0.42
CA PRO A 62 18.26 13.46 -1.23
C PRO A 62 16.83 12.96 -1.31
N ILE A 63 16.51 12.21 -2.37
CA ILE A 63 15.20 11.61 -2.58
C ILE A 63 15.28 10.08 -2.47
N VAL A 64 14.28 9.49 -1.84
CA VAL A 64 14.06 8.04 -1.81
C VAL A 64 12.69 7.71 -2.36
N THR A 65 12.60 6.65 -3.14
CA THR A 65 11.33 6.05 -3.59
C THR A 65 11.49 4.55 -3.78
N GLY A 66 10.40 3.80 -3.71
CA GLY A 66 10.42 2.35 -3.86
C GLY A 66 10.99 1.60 -2.65
N ALA A 67 11.37 2.27 -1.58
CA ALA A 67 12.04 1.62 -0.44
C ALA A 67 11.13 0.61 0.27
N LEU A 68 9.85 0.92 0.43
CA LEU A 68 8.91 0.03 1.12
C LEU A 68 8.27 -0.99 0.20
N GLY A 69 7.99 -0.62 -1.04
CA GLY A 69 7.16 -1.42 -1.93
C GLY A 69 7.80 -1.78 -3.27
N ALA A 70 9.12 -1.81 -3.40
CA ALA A 70 9.76 -2.35 -4.59
C ALA A 70 9.35 -3.80 -4.81
N SER A 71 9.32 -4.59 -3.75
CA SER A 71 8.91 -6.00 -3.75
C SER A 71 8.35 -6.43 -2.39
N PRO A 72 7.71 -7.61 -2.29
CA PRO A 72 7.33 -8.20 -1.01
C PRO A 72 8.50 -8.39 -0.03
N LYS A 73 9.73 -8.55 -0.53
CA LYS A 73 10.94 -8.65 0.32
C LYS A 73 11.19 -7.38 1.13
N SER A 74 10.96 -6.20 0.52
CA SER A 74 11.12 -4.92 1.22
C SER A 74 10.10 -4.76 2.35
N VAL A 75 8.84 -5.15 2.12
CA VAL A 75 7.79 -5.15 3.14
C VAL A 75 8.10 -6.17 4.25
N ALA A 76 8.52 -7.38 3.90
CA ALA A 76 8.91 -8.41 4.86
C ALA A 76 10.07 -7.94 5.75
N LEU A 77 11.07 -7.28 5.16
CA LEU A 77 12.18 -6.69 5.91
C LEU A 77 11.68 -5.58 6.85
N ALA A 78 10.77 -4.71 6.39
CA ALA A 78 10.17 -3.65 7.21
C ALA A 78 9.40 -4.22 8.42
N LEU A 79 8.73 -5.35 8.25
CA LEU A 79 7.97 -6.07 9.27
C LEU A 79 8.80 -7.08 10.06
N GLN A 80 10.08 -7.28 9.70
CA GLN A 80 11.00 -8.24 10.33
C GLN A 80 10.44 -9.67 10.36
N CYS A 81 9.93 -10.13 9.22
CA CYS A 81 9.37 -11.46 9.04
C CYS A 81 9.69 -12.00 7.64
N ASP A 82 9.38 -13.27 7.38
CA ASP A 82 9.43 -13.81 6.03
C ASP A 82 8.25 -13.34 5.19
N VAL A 83 8.41 -13.34 3.86
CA VAL A 83 7.34 -12.92 2.92
C VAL A 83 6.03 -13.69 3.15
N GLN A 84 6.11 -14.97 3.48
CA GLN A 84 4.96 -15.83 3.76
C GLN A 84 4.24 -15.49 5.07
N GLN A 85 4.92 -14.78 5.98
CA GLN A 85 4.41 -14.41 7.31
C GLN A 85 3.80 -13.00 7.35
N ILE A 86 3.86 -12.24 6.25
CA ILE A 86 3.37 -10.84 6.22
C ILE A 86 1.91 -10.76 6.69
N ASN A 87 1.02 -11.62 6.18
CA ASN A 87 -0.39 -11.60 6.53
C ASN A 87 -0.64 -11.89 8.01
N ASP A 88 0.03 -12.90 8.56
CA ASP A 88 -0.08 -13.22 9.99
C ASP A 88 0.53 -12.12 10.86
N ARG A 89 1.62 -11.48 10.42
CA ARG A 89 2.23 -10.33 11.12
C ARG A 89 1.27 -9.14 11.17
N VAL A 90 0.60 -8.84 10.06
CA VAL A 90 -0.44 -7.80 9.98
C VAL A 90 -1.65 -8.14 10.86
N ALA A 91 -2.16 -9.36 10.76
CA ALA A 91 -3.30 -9.82 11.57
C ALA A 91 -2.98 -9.76 13.08
N ASN A 92 -1.78 -10.17 13.49
CA ASN A 92 -1.34 -10.10 14.89
C ASN A 92 -1.20 -8.66 15.38
N ALA A 93 -0.71 -7.74 14.55
CA ALA A 93 -0.62 -6.33 14.91
C ALA A 93 -2.00 -5.69 15.15
N LEU A 94 -3.03 -6.12 14.41
CA LEU A 94 -4.42 -5.68 14.63
C LEU A 94 -5.02 -6.23 15.94
N ARG A 95 -4.62 -7.44 16.36
CA ARG A 95 -5.02 -8.05 17.64
C ARG A 95 -4.31 -7.43 18.84
N GLN A 96 -3.09 -6.94 18.63
CA GLN A 96 -2.20 -6.41 19.66
C GLN A 96 -1.72 -5.00 19.30
N PRO A 97 -2.64 -4.01 19.23
CA PRO A 97 -2.27 -2.63 18.94
C PRO A 97 -1.51 -2.01 20.13
N HIS A 98 -0.63 -1.06 19.85
CA HIS A 98 0.08 -0.29 20.87
C HIS A 98 -0.26 1.19 20.73
N GLN A 99 -0.89 1.77 21.73
CA GLN A 99 -1.24 3.19 21.73
C GLN A 99 0.00 4.08 21.63
N PRO A 100 -0.02 5.12 20.80
CA PRO A 100 1.11 6.00 20.61
C PRO A 100 1.41 6.80 21.88
N LYS A 101 2.66 7.19 22.06
CA LYS A 101 3.15 7.96 23.20
C LYS A 101 3.45 9.40 22.80
N LEU A 102 2.88 10.36 23.52
CA LEU A 102 3.23 11.77 23.33
C LEU A 102 4.55 12.09 24.06
N ILE A 103 5.52 12.65 23.34
CA ILE A 103 6.80 13.12 23.89
C ILE A 103 6.97 14.62 23.65
N ASN A 104 7.91 15.25 24.34
CA ASN A 104 8.08 16.71 24.30
C ASN A 104 8.81 17.23 23.07
N SER A 105 9.69 16.44 22.46
CA SER A 105 10.48 16.82 21.28
C SER A 105 10.78 15.61 20.41
N GLY A 106 10.93 15.83 19.11
CA GLY A 106 11.31 14.81 18.13
C GLY A 106 12.32 15.35 17.14
N VAL A 107 13.04 14.45 16.48
CA VAL A 107 14.05 14.82 15.46
C VAL A 107 13.43 15.61 14.30
N CYS A 108 12.15 15.38 14.00
CA CYS A 108 11.41 16.14 12.97
C CYS A 108 11.27 17.64 13.27
N GLN A 109 11.71 18.11 14.43
CA GLN A 109 11.60 19.49 14.88
C GLN A 109 12.97 20.13 15.21
N GLU A 110 14.06 19.56 14.72
CA GLU A 110 15.42 20.13 14.88
C GLU A 110 15.58 21.46 14.14
N VAL A 111 14.90 21.61 13.00
CA VAL A 111 14.78 22.86 12.24
C VAL A 111 13.32 23.23 12.14
N VAL A 112 12.98 24.50 12.36
CA VAL A 112 11.60 25.01 12.32
C VAL A 112 11.55 26.24 11.44
N LEU A 113 10.86 26.15 10.30
CA LEU A 113 10.64 27.22 9.35
C LEU A 113 9.16 27.63 9.41
N THR A 114 8.89 28.93 9.61
CA THR A 114 7.53 29.46 9.73
C THR A 114 7.31 30.67 8.84
N GLY A 115 6.05 31.02 8.57
CA GLY A 115 5.68 32.16 7.77
C GLY A 115 6.35 32.16 6.39
N PRO A 116 7.03 33.26 5.99
CA PRO A 116 7.68 33.35 4.66
C PRO A 116 8.81 32.35 4.41
N GLU A 117 9.38 31.75 5.47
CA GLU A 117 10.45 30.75 5.35
C GLU A 117 9.91 29.35 5.07
N ALA A 118 8.63 29.07 5.39
CA ALA A 118 7.98 27.80 5.17
C ALA A 118 7.59 27.62 3.69
N ARG A 119 8.58 27.33 2.85
CA ARG A 119 8.47 27.31 1.38
C ARG A 119 8.65 25.91 0.81
N LEU A 120 7.65 25.46 0.02
CA LEU A 120 7.65 24.14 -0.65
C LEU A 120 8.72 24.03 -1.75
N ASP A 121 9.09 25.14 -2.40
CA ASP A 121 10.12 25.18 -3.44
C ASP A 121 11.56 24.94 -2.92
N LYS A 122 11.72 24.80 -1.61
CA LYS A 122 12.96 24.35 -0.98
C LYS A 122 13.04 22.81 -0.84
N LEU A 123 11.94 22.12 -1.06
CA LEU A 123 11.87 20.66 -1.00
C LEU A 123 11.93 20.06 -2.41
N PRO A 124 12.58 18.92 -2.62
CA PRO A 124 12.67 18.25 -3.92
C PRO A 124 11.39 17.48 -4.24
N ILE A 125 10.28 18.19 -4.38
CA ILE A 125 8.97 17.58 -4.65
C ILE A 125 8.95 17.09 -6.11
N VAL A 126 8.64 15.82 -6.30
CA VAL A 126 8.77 15.11 -7.58
C VAL A 126 7.57 15.36 -8.50
N THR A 127 7.84 15.53 -9.79
CA THR A 127 6.84 15.42 -10.86
C THR A 127 6.75 13.94 -11.26
N TRP A 128 5.65 13.26 -10.90
CA TRP A 128 5.55 11.80 -11.02
C TRP A 128 5.20 11.28 -12.42
N THR A 129 4.50 12.09 -13.23
CA THR A 129 4.20 11.77 -14.63
C THR A 129 4.63 12.96 -15.50
N PRO A 130 5.95 13.14 -15.73
CA PRO A 130 6.47 14.27 -16.47
C PRO A 130 5.79 14.43 -17.84
N GLY A 131 5.45 15.68 -18.19
CA GLY A 131 4.74 16.01 -19.42
C GLY A 131 3.22 15.78 -19.37
N LYS A 132 2.69 15.22 -18.28
CA LYS A 132 1.24 15.02 -18.07
C LYS A 132 0.74 15.63 -16.78
N ASP A 133 1.49 15.52 -15.68
CA ASP A 133 1.16 16.21 -14.43
C ASP A 133 1.30 17.72 -14.60
N LYS A 134 0.35 18.49 -14.08
CA LYS A 134 0.33 19.96 -14.14
C LYS A 134 1.42 20.60 -13.27
N ALA A 135 1.80 19.95 -12.17
CA ALA A 135 2.76 20.44 -11.18
C ALA A 135 3.42 19.26 -10.44
N PRO A 136 4.46 19.49 -9.61
CA PRO A 136 4.97 18.47 -8.70
C PRO A 136 3.93 18.05 -7.65
N TYR A 137 4.02 16.81 -7.16
CA TYR A 137 3.11 16.24 -6.18
C TYR A 137 3.82 15.65 -4.96
N ILE A 138 3.33 16.00 -3.78
CA ILE A 138 3.65 15.30 -2.54
C ILE A 138 2.77 14.06 -2.48
N THR A 139 3.38 12.87 -2.48
CA THR A 139 2.71 11.57 -2.41
C THR A 139 3.10 10.88 -1.11
N THR A 140 2.60 11.35 0.02
CA THR A 140 2.97 10.86 1.33
C THR A 140 1.78 10.85 2.30
N ILE A 141 2.06 10.62 3.57
CA ILE A 141 1.07 10.53 4.64
C ILE A 141 0.52 11.93 4.96
N ILE A 142 -0.79 12.02 5.12
CA ILE A 142 -1.49 13.19 5.63
C ILE A 142 -2.18 12.83 6.94
N VAL A 143 -2.04 13.72 7.93
CA VAL A 143 -2.73 13.65 9.21
C VAL A 143 -3.87 14.66 9.23
N THR A 144 -5.06 14.20 9.55
CA THR A 144 -6.25 15.02 9.80
C THR A 144 -6.92 14.59 11.10
N ARG A 145 -7.81 15.42 11.62
CA ARG A 145 -8.55 15.12 12.86
C ARG A 145 -10.00 15.62 12.74
N ASP A 146 -10.93 14.79 13.13
CA ASP A 146 -12.34 15.17 13.24
C ASP A 146 -12.53 16.22 14.34
N HIS A 147 -13.32 17.26 14.05
CA HIS A 147 -13.55 18.38 14.99
C HIS A 147 -14.31 17.94 16.24
N ASP A 148 -15.31 17.09 16.09
CA ASP A 148 -16.26 16.78 17.14
C ASP A 148 -15.82 15.60 18.00
N THR A 149 -15.31 14.56 17.36
CA THR A 149 -14.90 13.32 18.02
C THR A 149 -13.43 13.32 18.42
N GLY A 150 -12.61 14.17 17.78
CA GLY A 150 -11.16 14.14 17.95
C GLY A 150 -10.47 12.95 17.27
N ILE A 151 -11.21 12.10 16.57
CA ILE A 151 -10.66 10.92 15.87
C ILE A 151 -9.67 11.39 14.80
N ARG A 152 -8.45 10.89 14.92
CA ARG A 152 -7.37 11.11 13.94
C ARG A 152 -7.57 10.18 12.75
N ASN A 153 -7.11 10.63 11.59
CA ASN A 153 -6.89 9.78 10.42
C ASN A 153 -5.51 10.05 9.86
N MET A 154 -4.81 9.01 9.50
CA MET A 154 -3.57 9.07 8.76
C MET A 154 -3.70 8.23 7.48
N GLY A 155 -3.60 8.88 6.33
CA GLY A 155 -3.74 8.22 5.04
C GLY A 155 -2.87 8.87 3.97
N VAL A 156 -2.64 8.18 2.88
CA VAL A 156 -1.89 8.72 1.74
C VAL A 156 -2.86 9.41 0.79
N TYR A 157 -2.70 10.71 0.63
CA TYR A 157 -3.49 11.52 -0.30
C TYR A 157 -2.55 12.34 -1.18
N ARG A 158 -2.66 12.21 -2.49
CA ARG A 158 -1.85 13.02 -3.42
C ARG A 158 -2.16 14.50 -3.23
N THR A 159 -1.10 15.30 -3.25
CA THR A 159 -1.15 16.73 -2.98
C THR A 159 -0.38 17.48 -4.03
N MET A 160 -1.05 18.27 -4.85
CA MET A 160 -0.46 19.09 -5.92
C MET A 160 0.12 20.38 -5.35
N VAL A 161 1.37 20.68 -5.66
CA VAL A 161 1.95 21.98 -5.32
C VAL A 161 1.31 23.06 -6.21
N ARG A 162 0.73 24.08 -5.58
CA ARG A 162 0.09 25.21 -6.25
C ARG A 162 1.06 26.39 -6.39
N ASP A 163 1.68 26.72 -5.29
CA ASP A 163 2.70 27.78 -5.16
C ASP A 163 3.60 27.47 -3.95
N PRO A 164 4.65 28.28 -3.66
CA PRO A 164 5.55 28.02 -2.54
C PRO A 164 4.90 27.90 -1.16
N HIS A 165 3.67 28.41 -0.98
CA HIS A 165 2.97 28.45 0.31
C HIS A 165 1.59 27.79 0.28
N SER A 166 1.22 27.15 -0.82
CA SER A 166 -0.08 26.46 -0.89
C SER A 166 -0.06 25.21 -1.76
N VAL A 167 -0.97 24.32 -1.45
CA VAL A 167 -1.18 23.05 -2.16
C VAL A 167 -2.66 22.79 -2.41
N VAL A 168 -2.98 21.95 -3.38
CA VAL A 168 -4.34 21.42 -3.62
C VAL A 168 -4.34 19.92 -3.30
N ILE A 169 -5.26 19.47 -2.44
CA ILE A 169 -5.24 18.12 -1.88
C ILE A 169 -6.37 17.29 -2.46
N ASN A 170 -6.09 16.10 -2.97
CA ASN A 170 -7.14 15.17 -3.42
C ASN A 170 -7.83 14.48 -2.24
N LEU A 171 -8.57 15.26 -1.46
CA LEU A 171 -9.50 14.74 -0.45
C LEU A 171 -10.84 14.42 -1.12
N ALA A 172 -10.98 13.21 -1.64
CA ALA A 172 -12.20 12.78 -2.32
C ALA A 172 -13.34 12.52 -1.31
N PRO A 173 -14.61 12.86 -1.66
CA PRO A 173 -15.77 12.50 -0.86
C PRO A 173 -15.80 11.00 -0.51
N GLY A 174 -16.24 10.67 0.70
CA GLY A 174 -16.27 9.29 1.19
C GLY A 174 -15.02 8.83 1.92
N ARG A 175 -13.88 9.50 1.75
CA ARG A 175 -12.65 9.19 2.47
C ARG A 175 -12.63 9.84 3.86
N GLN A 176 -11.96 9.19 4.83
CA GLN A 176 -11.92 9.69 6.21
C GLN A 176 -11.28 11.08 6.31
N GLY A 177 -10.18 11.34 5.59
CA GLY A 177 -9.56 12.67 5.58
C GLY A 177 -10.49 13.77 5.08
N PHE A 178 -11.34 13.49 4.08
CA PHE A 178 -12.37 14.42 3.63
C PHE A 178 -13.40 14.68 4.74
N ARG A 179 -13.89 13.62 5.40
CA ARG A 179 -14.86 13.75 6.50
C ARG A 179 -14.30 14.59 7.63
N ASN A 180 -13.06 14.34 8.03
CA ASN A 180 -12.40 15.10 9.10
C ASN A 180 -12.30 16.59 8.75
N VAL A 181 -11.84 16.97 7.56
CA VAL A 181 -11.78 18.37 7.14
C VAL A 181 -13.17 18.99 7.08
N LYS A 182 -14.16 18.24 6.58
CA LYS A 182 -15.54 18.70 6.47
C LYS A 182 -16.15 19.04 7.84
N THR A 183 -15.89 18.30 8.92
CA THR A 183 -16.43 18.59 10.26
C THR A 183 -15.97 19.94 10.84
N TRP A 184 -14.79 20.42 10.44
CA TRP A 184 -14.31 21.78 10.75
C TRP A 184 -15.01 22.82 9.87
N ASN A 185 -14.99 22.59 8.54
CA ASN A 185 -15.46 23.56 7.57
C ASN A 185 -16.98 23.79 7.66
N ASP A 186 -17.78 22.77 7.98
CA ASP A 186 -19.23 22.92 8.21
C ASP A 186 -19.55 23.85 9.38
N LYS A 187 -18.60 24.07 10.29
CA LYS A 187 -18.71 25.03 11.41
C LYS A 187 -18.08 26.38 11.12
N GLY A 188 -17.70 26.62 9.85
CA GLY A 188 -17.00 27.85 9.47
C GLY A 188 -15.58 27.95 10.02
N LYS A 189 -15.01 26.82 10.49
CA LYS A 189 -13.65 26.77 11.06
C LYS A 189 -12.66 26.21 10.06
N THR A 190 -11.42 26.70 10.12
CA THR A 190 -10.29 26.19 9.36
C THR A 190 -9.82 24.86 9.93
N ALA A 191 -9.69 23.84 9.10
CA ALA A 191 -9.25 22.51 9.49
C ALA A 191 -7.72 22.41 9.52
N PRO A 192 -7.13 21.89 10.63
CA PRO A 192 -5.69 21.63 10.69
C PRO A 192 -5.34 20.40 9.83
N ILE A 193 -4.17 20.45 9.17
CA ILE A 193 -3.64 19.36 8.35
C ILE A 193 -2.11 19.32 8.46
N ALA A 194 -1.54 18.11 8.38
CA ALA A 194 -0.08 17.97 8.35
C ALA A 194 0.34 16.83 7.39
N TRP A 195 1.45 17.02 6.68
CA TRP A 195 2.10 15.99 5.87
C TRP A 195 3.29 15.44 6.63
N VAL A 196 3.45 14.13 6.61
CA VAL A 196 4.54 13.39 7.26
C VAL A 196 5.37 12.72 6.16
N ILE A 197 6.62 13.12 6.03
CA ILE A 197 7.55 12.63 5.01
C ILE A 197 8.64 11.82 5.69
N ALA A 198 8.84 10.58 5.27
CA ALA A 198 9.87 9.65 5.77
C ALA A 198 9.86 9.49 7.30
N THR A 199 9.04 8.60 7.80
CA THR A 199 8.99 8.20 9.21
C THR A 199 9.29 6.71 9.37
N GLU A 200 8.99 6.12 10.52
CA GLU A 200 9.17 4.68 10.72
C GLU A 200 8.42 3.84 9.67
N PRO A 201 9.01 2.75 9.16
CA PRO A 201 8.35 1.88 8.16
C PRO A 201 6.97 1.39 8.58
N ALA A 202 6.78 1.07 9.86
CA ALA A 202 5.51 0.61 10.42
C ALA A 202 4.39 1.65 10.26
N VAL A 203 4.70 2.94 10.41
CA VAL A 203 3.74 4.03 10.22
C VAL A 203 3.33 4.13 8.75
N HIS A 204 4.29 4.08 7.83
CA HIS A 204 4.01 4.09 6.40
C HIS A 204 3.12 2.92 5.97
N LEU A 205 3.40 1.71 6.47
CA LEU A 205 2.62 0.52 6.17
C LEU A 205 1.20 0.58 6.76
N ALA A 206 1.06 1.12 7.98
CA ALA A 206 -0.24 1.26 8.63
C ALA A 206 -1.19 2.21 7.86
N THR A 207 -0.66 3.29 7.29
CA THR A 207 -1.47 4.33 6.61
C THR A 207 -2.05 3.91 5.25
N VAL A 208 -1.64 2.76 4.72
CA VAL A 208 -2.18 2.21 3.46
C VAL A 208 -3.12 1.02 3.71
N ALA A 209 -3.28 0.58 4.95
CA ALA A 209 -4.23 -0.44 5.34
C ALA A 209 -5.65 0.16 5.43
N ASN A 210 -6.64 -0.55 4.89
CA ASN A 210 -8.03 -0.16 5.06
C ASN A 210 -8.57 -0.68 6.40
N LEU A 211 -8.31 0.09 7.44
CA LEU A 211 -8.79 -0.27 8.78
C LEU A 211 -10.30 -0.02 8.90
N PRO A 212 -11.03 -0.82 9.69
CA PRO A 212 -12.40 -0.54 10.07
C PRO A 212 -12.53 0.84 10.72
N TYR A 213 -13.68 1.51 10.51
CA TYR A 213 -13.93 2.82 11.12
C TYR A 213 -13.77 2.79 12.64
N GLY A 214 -13.05 3.79 13.18
CA GLY A 214 -12.76 3.90 14.61
C GLY A 214 -11.48 3.18 15.07
N LYS A 215 -10.80 2.46 14.20
CA LYS A 215 -9.43 1.98 14.44
C LYS A 215 -8.43 3.08 14.08
N ASP A 216 -7.45 3.31 14.94
CA ASP A 216 -6.40 4.33 14.74
C ASP A 216 -5.19 3.70 14.04
N GLU A 217 -4.73 4.30 12.96
CA GLU A 217 -3.56 3.85 12.20
C GLU A 217 -2.28 3.86 13.07
N MET A 218 -2.19 4.76 14.07
CA MET A 218 -1.02 4.79 14.95
C MET A 218 -1.01 3.64 15.96
N ASP A 219 -2.17 3.22 16.45
CA ASP A 219 -2.28 2.05 17.32
C ASP A 219 -1.85 0.79 16.55
N PHE A 220 -2.30 0.68 15.30
CA PHE A 220 -1.92 -0.40 14.40
C PHE A 220 -0.43 -0.34 14.02
N ALA A 221 0.12 0.85 13.74
CA ALA A 221 1.55 1.04 13.48
C ALA A 221 2.39 0.58 14.69
N GLY A 222 1.95 0.90 15.90
CA GLY A 222 2.57 0.38 17.13
C GLY A 222 2.52 -1.15 17.21
N GLY A 223 1.42 -1.78 16.82
CA GLY A 223 1.30 -3.24 16.70
C GLY A 223 2.26 -3.83 15.66
N LEU A 224 2.40 -3.19 14.48
CA LEU A 224 3.37 -3.58 13.47
C LEU A 224 4.81 -3.41 13.94
N LYS A 225 5.12 -2.36 14.67
CA LYS A 225 6.45 -2.09 15.24
C LYS A 225 6.76 -3.00 16.42
N GLY A 226 5.72 -3.36 17.22
CA GLY A 226 5.86 -4.12 18.47
C GLY A 226 6.13 -3.22 19.69
N GLU A 227 6.01 -1.90 19.53
CA GLU A 227 6.14 -0.88 20.59
C GLU A 227 5.39 0.40 20.19
N PRO A 228 5.01 1.28 21.15
CA PRO A 228 4.34 2.54 20.86
C PRO A 228 5.10 3.42 19.86
N ILE A 229 4.35 4.11 18.97
CA ILE A 229 4.91 5.17 18.14
C ILE A 229 5.01 6.46 18.96
N ASP A 230 6.19 7.07 18.97
CA ASP A 230 6.39 8.37 19.62
C ASP A 230 5.81 9.50 18.76
N LEU A 231 4.96 10.33 19.35
CA LEU A 231 4.36 11.50 18.71
C LEU A 231 4.82 12.79 19.34
N VAL A 232 4.89 13.87 18.55
CA VAL A 232 5.08 15.24 19.03
C VAL A 232 3.92 16.12 18.56
N ARG A 233 3.67 17.23 19.29
CA ARG A 233 2.73 18.25 18.83
C ARG A 233 3.32 19.03 17.67
N CYS A 234 2.51 19.32 16.66
CA CYS A 234 2.86 20.31 15.63
C CYS A 234 3.14 21.68 16.25
N LYS A 235 3.87 22.52 15.54
CA LYS A 235 4.29 23.87 16.02
C LYS A 235 3.20 24.91 15.83
N THR A 236 2.39 24.80 14.76
CA THR A 236 1.46 25.86 14.34
C THR A 236 0.01 25.39 14.24
N VAL A 237 -0.24 24.08 14.22
CA VAL A 237 -1.58 23.50 14.11
C VAL A 237 -1.82 22.48 15.23
N ASP A 238 -3.09 22.30 15.65
CA ASP A 238 -3.45 21.37 16.72
C ASP A 238 -3.55 19.92 16.22
N LEU A 239 -2.38 19.37 15.84
CA LEU A 239 -2.20 17.97 15.45
C LEU A 239 -0.99 17.37 16.18
N LYS A 240 -0.92 16.03 16.16
CA LYS A 240 0.21 15.24 16.64
C LYS A 240 0.74 14.40 15.47
N VAL A 241 2.06 14.38 15.31
CA VAL A 241 2.76 13.72 14.20
C VAL A 241 3.87 12.82 14.72
N PRO A 242 4.32 11.80 13.97
CA PRO A 242 5.46 10.96 14.35
C PRO A 242 6.71 11.78 14.63
N ALA A 243 7.32 11.54 15.78
CA ALA A 243 8.50 12.27 16.24
C ALA A 243 9.76 11.99 15.42
N MET A 244 9.80 10.82 14.77
CA MET A 244 10.95 10.32 14.01
C MET A 244 10.87 10.63 12.51
N ALA A 245 9.88 11.44 12.08
CA ALA A 245 9.78 11.86 10.69
C ALA A 245 10.99 12.73 10.26
N GLU A 246 11.35 12.66 8.99
CA GLU A 246 12.40 13.49 8.41
C GLU A 246 11.91 14.92 8.17
N ILE A 247 10.67 15.07 7.64
CA ILE A 247 10.05 16.37 7.34
C ILE A 247 8.58 16.33 7.73
N ILE A 248 8.10 17.39 8.38
CA ILE A 248 6.68 17.67 8.62
C ILE A 248 6.33 19.00 7.94
N ILE A 249 5.24 18.99 7.18
CA ILE A 249 4.66 20.22 6.62
C ILE A 249 3.33 20.44 7.36
N GLU A 250 3.15 21.62 7.95
CA GLU A 250 1.94 21.98 8.70
C GLU A 250 1.12 22.98 7.89
N GLY A 251 -0.18 22.81 7.83
CA GLY A 251 -1.06 23.67 7.06
C GLY A 251 -2.48 23.71 7.57
N GLU A 252 -3.29 24.51 6.90
CA GLU A 252 -4.70 24.74 7.22
C GLU A 252 -5.56 24.77 5.97
N VAL A 253 -6.76 24.18 6.04
CA VAL A 253 -7.77 24.14 4.98
C VAL A 253 -8.94 25.01 5.39
N ALA A 254 -9.12 26.17 4.74
CA ALA A 254 -10.22 27.07 5.02
C ALA A 254 -11.53 26.61 4.34
N PRO A 255 -12.72 26.94 4.91
CA PRO A 255 -13.99 26.63 4.29
C PRO A 255 -14.11 27.26 2.89
N GLY A 256 -14.49 26.45 1.88
CA GLY A 256 -14.77 26.93 0.52
C GLY A 256 -13.54 27.33 -0.33
N ASP A 257 -12.30 27.23 0.21
CA ASP A 257 -11.09 27.48 -0.59
C ASP A 257 -10.79 26.25 -1.45
N LEU A 258 -11.21 26.30 -2.72
CA LEU A 258 -11.11 25.20 -3.70
C LEU A 258 -10.35 25.67 -4.93
N ASP A 259 -9.52 24.77 -5.50
CA ASP A 259 -8.85 24.99 -6.78
C ASP A 259 -8.79 23.71 -7.61
N ASP A 260 -8.33 23.82 -8.85
CA ASP A 260 -8.18 22.70 -9.77
C ASP A 260 -7.05 21.80 -9.33
N GLU A 261 -7.34 20.54 -9.06
CA GLU A 261 -6.41 19.47 -8.79
C GLU A 261 -6.35 18.49 -9.97
N GLY A 262 -5.18 18.12 -10.41
CA GLY A 262 -4.98 17.26 -11.57
C GLY A 262 -4.58 18.03 -12.85
N PRO A 263 -4.39 17.28 -13.98
CA PRO A 263 -4.42 15.82 -14.05
C PRO A 263 -3.26 15.17 -13.28
N PHE A 264 -3.47 13.96 -12.80
CA PHE A 264 -2.44 13.15 -12.13
C PHE A 264 -2.58 11.68 -12.51
N GLY A 265 -1.47 10.98 -12.67
CA GLY A 265 -1.48 9.54 -12.93
C GLY A 265 -2.00 8.74 -11.74
N GLU A 266 -3.04 7.93 -11.97
CA GLU A 266 -3.65 7.10 -10.93
C GLU A 266 -3.06 5.70 -10.85
N PHE A 267 -3.20 5.06 -9.70
CA PHE A 267 -2.71 3.69 -9.48
C PHE A 267 -3.42 2.64 -10.35
N ALA A 268 -4.55 2.98 -10.96
CA ALA A 268 -5.20 2.16 -11.99
C ALA A 268 -4.49 2.20 -13.34
N GLY A 269 -3.47 3.05 -13.52
CA GLY A 269 -2.67 3.15 -14.74
C GLY A 269 -3.12 4.22 -15.73
N TYR A 270 -4.15 4.98 -15.41
CA TYR A 270 -4.69 6.04 -16.26
C TYR A 270 -4.49 7.42 -15.62
N MET A 271 -4.54 8.47 -16.43
CA MET A 271 -4.55 9.84 -15.91
C MET A 271 -5.94 10.17 -15.34
N GLY A 272 -5.95 10.73 -14.13
CA GLY A 272 -7.17 11.22 -13.50
C GLY A 272 -7.65 12.55 -14.08
N PRO A 273 -8.95 12.89 -13.91
CA PRO A 273 -9.50 14.15 -14.35
C PRO A 273 -9.00 15.32 -13.49
N ILE A 274 -9.25 16.54 -13.99
CA ILE A 274 -9.14 17.75 -13.19
C ILE A 274 -10.43 17.91 -12.39
N GLU A 275 -10.30 18.13 -11.08
CA GLU A 275 -11.46 18.32 -10.19
C GLU A 275 -11.19 19.45 -9.18
N LYS A 276 -12.25 20.13 -8.75
CA LYS A 276 -12.15 21.11 -7.66
C LYS A 276 -11.89 20.39 -6.33
N ARG A 277 -10.78 20.73 -5.69
CA ARG A 277 -10.33 20.14 -4.43
C ARG A 277 -9.91 21.20 -3.42
N PRO A 278 -9.90 20.88 -2.11
CA PRO A 278 -9.50 21.84 -1.08
C PRO A 278 -8.06 22.34 -1.24
N VAL A 279 -7.91 23.63 -1.03
CA VAL A 279 -6.60 24.29 -0.92
C VAL A 279 -6.16 24.27 0.55
N ALA A 280 -4.91 23.92 0.81
CA ALA A 280 -4.29 24.12 2.10
C ALA A 280 -3.19 25.17 2.04
N ARG A 281 -3.18 26.07 3.03
CA ARG A 281 -2.14 27.09 3.23
C ARG A 281 -1.08 26.57 4.18
N ILE A 282 0.19 26.61 3.75
CA ILE A 282 1.31 26.14 4.57
C ILE A 282 1.62 27.17 5.66
N LYS A 283 1.78 26.69 6.89
CA LYS A 283 2.04 27.47 8.10
C LYS A 283 3.46 27.30 8.60
N ALA A 284 3.95 26.06 8.54
CA ALA A 284 5.31 25.70 8.95
C ALA A 284 5.83 24.51 8.16
N ILE A 285 7.14 24.44 8.05
CA ILE A 285 7.88 23.23 7.65
C ILE A 285 8.89 22.98 8.77
N THR A 286 8.82 21.81 9.39
CA THR A 286 9.81 21.39 10.37
C THR A 286 10.52 20.15 9.85
N HIS A 287 11.80 20.00 10.16
CA HIS A 287 12.56 18.88 9.66
C HIS A 287 13.76 18.52 10.52
N ARG A 288 14.24 17.30 10.35
CA ARG A 288 15.51 16.82 10.89
C ARG A 288 16.67 17.55 10.21
N LYS A 289 17.80 17.68 10.86
CA LYS A 289 19.05 18.12 10.18
C LYS A 289 19.38 17.15 9.04
N ASP A 290 19.73 17.72 7.88
CA ASP A 290 20.03 16.95 6.66
C ASP A 290 18.94 15.93 6.31
N PRO A 291 17.68 16.38 6.08
CA PRO A 291 16.54 15.49 5.92
C PRO A 291 16.60 14.69 4.61
N VAL A 292 15.91 13.56 4.58
CA VAL A 292 15.67 12.76 3.39
C VAL A 292 14.22 12.96 2.94
N PHE A 293 13.99 13.24 1.66
CA PHE A 293 12.66 13.31 1.09
C PHE A 293 12.23 11.91 0.60
N TYR A 294 11.07 11.45 1.03
CA TYR A 294 10.49 10.18 0.60
C TYR A 294 9.15 10.42 -0.09
N GLY A 295 9.03 9.95 -1.32
CA GLY A 295 7.79 10.00 -2.08
C GLY A 295 7.42 8.63 -2.63
N TYR A 296 6.15 8.25 -2.49
CA TYR A 296 5.65 7.01 -3.05
C TYR A 296 5.53 7.09 -4.56
N THR A 297 6.13 6.13 -5.26
CA THR A 297 5.82 5.87 -6.66
C THR A 297 4.45 5.20 -6.74
N SER A 298 3.52 5.86 -7.42
CA SER A 298 2.19 5.33 -7.72
C SER A 298 2.01 5.20 -9.24
N GLN A 299 0.88 5.57 -9.82
CA GLN A 299 0.55 5.58 -11.26
C GLN A 299 0.53 4.17 -11.86
N MET A 300 0.90 4.02 -13.15
CA MET A 300 0.86 2.74 -13.87
C MET A 300 1.44 1.60 -13.03
N PRO A 301 0.63 0.58 -12.68
CA PRO A 301 1.11 -0.57 -11.91
C PRO A 301 1.99 -1.52 -12.77
N PRO A 302 2.82 -2.34 -12.15
CA PRO A 302 3.05 -2.37 -10.71
C PRO A 302 3.77 -1.11 -10.22
N SER A 303 3.55 -0.77 -8.94
CA SER A 303 4.15 0.41 -8.32
C SER A 303 4.35 0.19 -6.82
N GLU A 304 5.05 1.09 -6.14
CA GLU A 304 5.25 1.01 -4.70
C GLU A 304 3.92 1.01 -3.95
N SER A 305 3.05 1.97 -4.27
CA SER A 305 1.76 2.11 -3.58
C SER A 305 0.88 0.88 -3.77
N THR A 306 0.85 0.28 -4.97
CA THR A 306 0.06 -0.94 -5.22
C THR A 306 0.61 -2.13 -4.44
N THR A 307 1.94 -2.28 -4.35
CA THR A 307 2.57 -3.37 -3.59
C THR A 307 2.24 -3.28 -2.10
N ILE A 308 2.48 -2.11 -1.47
CA ILE A 308 2.25 -1.98 -0.01
C ILE A 308 0.77 -2.08 0.34
N GLN A 309 -0.13 -1.51 -0.48
CA GLN A 309 -1.58 -1.65 -0.28
C GLN A 309 -2.04 -3.10 -0.38
N SER A 310 -1.59 -3.84 -1.39
CA SER A 310 -1.95 -5.25 -1.57
C SER A 310 -1.56 -6.09 -0.37
N LEU A 311 -0.32 -5.96 0.09
CA LEU A 311 0.20 -6.77 1.19
C LEU A 311 -0.45 -6.43 2.53
N MET A 312 -0.64 -5.15 2.83
CA MET A 312 -1.30 -4.76 4.08
C MET A 312 -2.77 -5.16 4.11
N ASN A 313 -3.51 -4.93 3.01
CA ASN A 313 -4.93 -5.27 2.96
C ASN A 313 -5.18 -6.78 2.92
N ALA A 314 -4.27 -7.59 2.37
CA ALA A 314 -4.38 -9.05 2.45
C ALA A 314 -4.37 -9.55 3.90
N GLY A 315 -3.49 -9.01 4.74
CA GLY A 315 -3.45 -9.33 6.17
C GLY A 315 -4.67 -8.82 6.95
N VAL A 316 -5.20 -7.63 6.60
CA VAL A 316 -6.45 -7.10 7.17
C VAL A 316 -7.62 -8.01 6.84
N ILE A 317 -7.77 -8.42 5.57
CA ILE A 317 -8.85 -9.33 5.14
C ILE A 317 -8.73 -10.67 5.87
N LEU A 318 -7.53 -11.22 6.01
CA LEU A 318 -7.30 -12.46 6.73
C LEU A 318 -7.77 -12.37 8.19
N GLN A 319 -7.42 -11.27 8.88
CA GLN A 319 -7.85 -11.01 10.26
C GLN A 319 -9.38 -10.88 10.34
N MET A 320 -10.01 -10.10 9.46
CA MET A 320 -11.46 -9.94 9.43
C MET A 320 -12.17 -11.29 9.21
N MET A 321 -11.70 -12.10 8.26
CA MET A 321 -12.30 -13.43 8.00
C MET A 321 -12.21 -14.37 9.21
N ARG A 322 -11.04 -14.42 9.86
CA ARG A 322 -10.81 -15.33 10.99
C ARG A 322 -11.44 -14.86 12.29
N ASP A 323 -11.28 -13.56 12.62
CA ASP A 323 -11.60 -13.06 13.96
C ASP A 323 -12.98 -12.40 14.04
N GLU A 324 -13.41 -11.67 13.01
CA GLU A 324 -14.68 -10.94 13.04
C GLU A 324 -15.82 -11.78 12.44
N ILE A 325 -15.55 -12.48 11.34
CA ILE A 325 -16.53 -13.37 10.69
C ILE A 325 -16.49 -14.78 11.29
N GLY A 326 -15.35 -15.18 11.87
CA GLY A 326 -15.18 -16.47 12.54
C GLY A 326 -14.90 -17.64 11.59
N ASP A 327 -14.53 -17.39 10.34
CA ASP A 327 -14.26 -18.44 9.36
C ASP A 327 -12.81 -18.92 9.41
N GLN A 328 -12.53 -19.88 10.29
CA GLN A 328 -11.19 -20.44 10.48
C GLN A 328 -10.73 -21.34 9.32
N ALA A 329 -11.60 -21.63 8.35
CA ALA A 329 -11.25 -22.40 7.17
C ALA A 329 -10.39 -21.59 6.17
N VAL A 330 -10.35 -20.27 6.31
CA VAL A 330 -9.50 -19.39 5.50
C VAL A 330 -8.07 -19.40 6.04
N HIS A 331 -7.12 -19.90 5.23
CA HIS A 331 -5.73 -20.05 5.64
C HIS A 331 -4.84 -18.88 5.23
N ASP A 332 -5.05 -18.31 4.04
CA ASP A 332 -4.23 -17.24 3.54
C ASP A 332 -4.98 -16.42 2.48
N VAL A 333 -4.59 -15.17 2.32
CA VAL A 333 -5.13 -14.23 1.33
C VAL A 333 -3.95 -13.61 0.58
N TRP A 334 -4.09 -13.48 -0.72
CA TRP A 334 -3.15 -12.77 -1.58
C TRP A 334 -3.90 -11.77 -2.44
N ILE A 335 -3.44 -10.54 -2.49
CA ILE A 335 -3.93 -9.54 -3.44
C ILE A 335 -2.86 -9.38 -4.51
N ASP A 336 -3.25 -9.60 -5.76
CA ASP A 336 -2.37 -9.58 -6.91
C ASP A 336 -1.65 -8.23 -7.04
N LEU A 337 -0.33 -8.28 -7.29
CA LEU A 337 0.51 -7.09 -7.40
C LEU A 337 0.49 -6.45 -8.79
N THR A 338 -0.09 -7.11 -9.80
CA THR A 338 -0.09 -6.61 -11.18
C THR A 338 -0.98 -5.39 -11.37
N PHE A 339 -2.08 -5.32 -10.62
CA PHE A 339 -2.94 -4.15 -10.58
C PHE A 339 -2.90 -3.49 -9.19
N GLY A 340 -2.92 -4.30 -8.16
CA GLY A 340 -2.71 -3.91 -6.77
C GLY A 340 -3.82 -3.11 -6.10
N GLY A 341 -3.69 -3.00 -4.78
CA GLY A 341 -4.54 -2.15 -3.97
C GLY A 341 -6.00 -2.60 -3.87
N LEU A 342 -6.90 -1.63 -3.92
CA LEU A 342 -8.31 -1.78 -3.55
C LEU A 342 -9.21 -2.41 -4.60
N LEU A 343 -8.77 -2.54 -5.83
CA LEU A 343 -9.57 -3.05 -6.97
C LEU A 343 -8.97 -4.29 -7.62
N ALA A 344 -7.95 -4.84 -7.01
CA ALA A 344 -7.19 -5.93 -7.56
C ALA A 344 -7.97 -7.26 -7.55
N HIS A 345 -7.27 -8.29 -7.93
CA HIS A 345 -7.66 -9.67 -7.83
C HIS A 345 -7.24 -10.22 -6.46
N GLY A 346 -8.20 -10.56 -5.62
CA GLY A 346 -7.98 -11.30 -4.38
C GLY A 346 -7.96 -12.80 -4.62
N ILE A 347 -6.99 -13.52 -4.08
CA ILE A 347 -6.88 -14.97 -4.15
C ILE A 347 -6.86 -15.51 -2.73
N VAL A 348 -7.69 -16.50 -2.43
CA VAL A 348 -7.94 -17.01 -1.07
C VAL A 348 -7.67 -18.50 -1.03
N ALA A 349 -6.77 -18.92 -0.15
CA ALA A 349 -6.54 -20.33 0.16
C ALA A 349 -7.37 -20.75 1.36
N MET A 350 -8.15 -21.84 1.24
CA MET A 350 -8.98 -22.35 2.33
C MET A 350 -9.08 -23.88 2.32
N THR A 351 -9.64 -24.44 3.38
CA THR A 351 -10.11 -25.84 3.43
C THR A 351 -11.62 -25.87 3.53
N PRO A 352 -12.36 -26.10 2.42
CA PRO A 352 -13.81 -26.13 2.44
C PRO A 352 -14.35 -27.15 3.44
N GLN A 353 -15.39 -26.81 4.23
CA GLN A 353 -15.99 -27.66 5.25
C GLN A 353 -17.36 -28.19 4.82
N PHE A 354 -17.97 -27.64 3.78
CA PHE A 354 -19.26 -28.05 3.24
C PHE A 354 -19.38 -27.58 1.77
N PRO A 355 -20.30 -28.18 1.00
CA PRO A 355 -20.55 -27.77 -0.38
C PRO A 355 -20.92 -26.29 -0.50
N GLY A 356 -20.25 -25.54 -1.40
CA GLY A 356 -20.48 -24.10 -1.61
C GLY A 356 -19.77 -23.18 -0.63
N HIS A 357 -18.94 -23.71 0.29
CA HIS A 357 -18.18 -22.89 1.25
C HIS A 357 -17.26 -21.89 0.54
N GLY A 358 -16.57 -22.29 -0.53
CA GLY A 358 -15.71 -21.38 -1.32
C GLY A 358 -16.49 -20.20 -1.90
N LYS A 359 -17.68 -20.43 -2.44
CA LYS A 359 -18.55 -19.33 -2.93
C LYS A 359 -18.97 -18.39 -1.80
N ARG A 360 -19.32 -18.92 -0.63
CA ARG A 360 -19.66 -18.10 0.56
C ARG A 360 -18.48 -17.23 0.98
N VAL A 361 -17.28 -17.79 1.12
CA VAL A 361 -16.08 -17.05 1.48
C VAL A 361 -15.79 -15.95 0.44
N GLY A 362 -15.80 -16.31 -0.84
CA GLY A 362 -15.57 -15.33 -1.91
C GLY A 362 -16.61 -14.20 -1.90
N ARG A 363 -17.89 -14.52 -1.70
CA ARG A 363 -18.99 -13.54 -1.59
C ARG A 363 -18.79 -12.62 -0.37
N THR A 364 -18.47 -13.18 0.78
CA THR A 364 -18.22 -12.41 2.01
C THR A 364 -17.08 -11.41 1.80
N ILE A 365 -15.96 -11.85 1.21
CA ILE A 365 -14.83 -10.95 0.91
C ILE A 365 -15.23 -9.86 -0.10
N ALA A 366 -16.04 -10.21 -1.11
CA ALA A 366 -16.55 -9.22 -2.07
C ALA A 366 -17.42 -8.16 -1.39
N ASP A 367 -18.23 -8.53 -0.41
CA ASP A 367 -19.13 -7.62 0.30
C ASP A 367 -18.39 -6.67 1.25
N ILE A 368 -17.31 -7.14 1.90
CA ILE A 368 -16.53 -6.32 2.87
C ILE A 368 -15.34 -5.57 2.25
N THR A 369 -15.05 -5.79 0.98
CA THR A 369 -13.91 -5.15 0.28
C THR A 369 -14.34 -4.49 -1.02
N THR A 370 -13.41 -3.76 -1.63
CA THR A 370 -13.60 -3.21 -2.99
C THR A 370 -12.93 -4.07 -4.07
N LEU A 371 -12.45 -5.26 -3.74
CA LEU A 371 -11.84 -6.18 -4.71
C LEU A 371 -12.84 -6.53 -5.81
N LYS A 372 -12.38 -6.44 -7.05
CA LYS A 372 -13.22 -6.64 -8.24
C LYS A 372 -13.36 -8.12 -8.62
N ARG A 373 -12.33 -8.91 -8.38
CA ARG A 373 -12.30 -10.35 -8.65
C ARG A 373 -11.76 -11.09 -7.42
N ILE A 374 -12.46 -12.15 -7.02
CA ILE A 374 -12.01 -13.03 -5.94
C ILE A 374 -11.95 -14.45 -6.48
N THR A 375 -10.80 -15.10 -6.38
CA THR A 375 -10.62 -16.52 -6.68
C THR A 375 -10.38 -17.28 -5.37
N VAL A 376 -11.18 -18.31 -5.11
CA VAL A 376 -11.05 -19.16 -3.93
C VAL A 376 -10.50 -20.51 -4.36
N VAL A 377 -9.45 -20.98 -3.71
CA VAL A 377 -8.77 -22.26 -4.00
C VAL A 377 -8.52 -23.03 -2.71
N ASP A 378 -8.21 -24.33 -2.85
CA ASP A 378 -7.82 -25.15 -1.71
C ASP A 378 -6.42 -24.77 -1.17
N ALA A 379 -6.15 -25.19 0.07
CA ALA A 379 -4.87 -24.93 0.74
C ALA A 379 -3.66 -25.61 0.05
N ASP A 380 -3.88 -26.55 -0.84
CA ASP A 380 -2.84 -27.19 -1.65
C ASP A 380 -2.40 -26.37 -2.87
N VAL A 381 -2.99 -25.20 -3.08
CA VAL A 381 -2.62 -24.27 -4.16
C VAL A 381 -1.77 -23.14 -3.60
N ASP A 382 -0.62 -22.87 -4.20
CA ASP A 382 0.17 -21.68 -3.89
C ASP A 382 -0.50 -20.45 -4.51
N ILE A 383 -1.14 -19.62 -3.70
CA ILE A 383 -1.89 -18.45 -4.15
C ILE A 383 -1.02 -17.29 -4.64
N ARG A 384 0.30 -17.37 -4.44
CA ARG A 384 1.29 -16.40 -4.96
C ARG A 384 1.86 -16.81 -6.33
N ASP A 385 1.55 -18.03 -6.80
CA ASP A 385 1.97 -18.57 -8.10
C ASP A 385 0.78 -18.59 -9.06
N HIS A 386 0.72 -17.64 -9.98
CA HIS A 386 -0.34 -17.55 -10.99
C HIS A 386 -0.51 -18.85 -11.79
N THR A 387 0.59 -19.52 -12.12
CA THR A 387 0.52 -20.80 -12.85
C THR A 387 -0.20 -21.87 -12.03
N HIS A 388 -0.05 -21.86 -10.70
CA HIS A 388 -0.73 -22.81 -9.83
C HIS A 388 -2.21 -22.46 -9.65
N VAL A 389 -2.53 -21.17 -9.54
CA VAL A 389 -3.92 -20.69 -9.48
C VAL A 389 -4.66 -20.97 -10.78
N ASP A 390 -4.04 -20.69 -11.93
CA ASP A 390 -4.63 -20.97 -13.25
C ASP A 390 -4.82 -22.49 -13.47
N TRP A 391 -3.90 -23.31 -12.99
CA TRP A 391 -4.09 -24.75 -13.01
C TRP A 391 -5.35 -25.17 -12.20
N ALA A 392 -5.58 -24.61 -11.01
CA ALA A 392 -6.77 -24.89 -10.21
C ALA A 392 -8.04 -24.43 -10.92
N LEU A 393 -8.04 -23.25 -11.53
CA LEU A 393 -9.15 -22.75 -12.34
C LEU A 393 -9.45 -23.64 -13.57
N ASN A 394 -8.44 -24.23 -14.19
CA ASN A 394 -8.64 -25.09 -15.36
C ASN A 394 -9.03 -26.53 -14.98
N SER A 395 -8.71 -27.02 -13.76
CA SER A 395 -8.92 -28.41 -13.36
C SER A 395 -10.08 -28.63 -12.38
N ARG A 396 -10.47 -27.63 -11.59
CA ARG A 396 -11.44 -27.76 -10.48
C ARG A 396 -12.70 -26.91 -10.65
N PHE A 397 -12.66 -25.90 -11.53
CA PHE A 397 -13.71 -24.90 -11.71
C PHE A 397 -14.60 -25.22 -12.92
N SER A 398 -15.92 -25.14 -12.70
CA SER A 398 -16.93 -25.19 -13.78
C SER A 398 -17.63 -23.83 -13.85
N PRO A 399 -17.56 -23.09 -14.97
CA PRO A 399 -18.05 -21.70 -15.05
C PRO A 399 -19.50 -21.53 -14.60
N GLN A 400 -20.40 -22.41 -15.02
CA GLN A 400 -21.82 -22.32 -14.67
C GLN A 400 -22.09 -22.59 -13.19
N ARG A 401 -21.39 -23.55 -12.60
CA ARG A 401 -21.62 -23.96 -11.21
C ARG A 401 -20.92 -23.08 -10.20
N ASP A 402 -19.70 -22.63 -10.52
CA ASP A 402 -18.73 -22.14 -9.55
C ASP A 402 -18.48 -20.63 -9.65
N THR A 403 -19.24 -19.93 -10.51
CA THR A 403 -19.19 -18.47 -10.63
C THR A 403 -20.28 -17.81 -9.79
N VAL A 404 -19.93 -16.66 -9.18
CA VAL A 404 -20.91 -15.70 -8.64
C VAL A 404 -20.58 -14.32 -9.23
N VAL A 405 -21.56 -13.75 -9.93
CA VAL A 405 -21.52 -12.35 -10.37
C VAL A 405 -22.34 -11.52 -9.39
N ILE A 406 -21.79 -10.41 -8.94
CA ILE A 406 -22.44 -9.47 -8.00
C ILE A 406 -22.57 -8.17 -8.74
N ASP A 407 -23.78 -7.83 -9.14
CA ASP A 407 -24.10 -6.62 -9.90
C ASP A 407 -24.35 -5.43 -8.98
N ASP A 408 -24.42 -4.23 -9.56
CA ASP A 408 -24.74 -2.96 -8.92
C ASP A 408 -23.84 -2.60 -7.74
N CYS A 409 -22.55 -2.95 -7.85
CA CYS A 409 -21.57 -2.67 -6.83
C CYS A 409 -21.01 -1.25 -6.95
N TYR A 410 -20.78 -0.61 -5.80
CA TYR A 410 -19.95 0.59 -5.75
C TYR A 410 -18.50 0.23 -6.10
N VAL A 411 -17.97 0.87 -7.13
CA VAL A 411 -16.55 0.80 -7.50
C VAL A 411 -15.95 2.17 -7.22
N PRO A 412 -15.01 2.30 -6.26
CA PRO A 412 -14.53 3.60 -5.80
C PRO A 412 -13.62 4.34 -6.79
N ILE A 413 -13.32 3.74 -7.95
CA ILE A 413 -12.43 4.36 -8.94
C ILE A 413 -13.25 4.90 -10.10
N GLN A 414 -13.36 6.21 -10.13
CA GLN A 414 -13.93 6.97 -11.25
C GLN A 414 -13.12 6.83 -12.55
N MET A 415 -11.94 6.20 -12.52
CA MET A 415 -11.00 6.05 -13.63
C MET A 415 -10.89 4.62 -14.16
N ASP A 416 -11.63 3.67 -13.60
CA ASP A 416 -11.76 2.34 -14.20
C ASP A 416 -12.65 2.45 -15.46
N PRO A 417 -12.11 2.24 -16.68
CA PRO A 417 -12.90 2.35 -17.90
C PRO A 417 -14.10 1.40 -17.94
N SER A 418 -14.02 0.28 -17.20
CA SER A 418 -15.10 -0.72 -17.18
C SER A 418 -16.36 -0.29 -16.43
N VAL A 419 -16.29 0.81 -15.65
CA VAL A 419 -17.44 1.39 -14.93
C VAL A 419 -17.88 2.71 -15.55
N ARG A 420 -17.65 2.89 -16.85
CA ARG A 420 -18.09 4.05 -17.61
C ARG A 420 -18.95 3.63 -18.80
N ASP A 421 -20.02 4.36 -19.03
CA ASP A 421 -20.79 4.23 -20.27
C ASP A 421 -20.07 4.86 -21.48
N ALA A 422 -20.62 4.72 -22.67
CA ALA A 422 -20.07 5.30 -23.89
C ALA A 422 -20.01 6.85 -23.87
N ARG A 423 -20.68 7.51 -22.92
CA ARG A 423 -20.66 8.96 -22.72
C ARG A 423 -19.65 9.37 -21.62
N GLY A 424 -18.98 8.40 -21.01
CA GLY A 424 -18.01 8.63 -19.94
C GLY A 424 -18.63 8.80 -18.53
N ASN A 425 -19.93 8.59 -18.37
CA ASN A 425 -20.58 8.66 -17.06
C ASN A 425 -20.21 7.42 -16.25
N VAL A 426 -20.04 7.60 -14.93
CA VAL A 426 -19.81 6.47 -14.02
C VAL A 426 -21.08 5.64 -13.89
N THR A 427 -20.94 4.34 -14.09
CA THR A 427 -22.02 3.35 -13.92
C THR A 427 -21.75 2.48 -12.70
N PRO A 428 -22.75 1.82 -12.12
CA PRO A 428 -22.52 0.76 -11.16
C PRO A 428 -21.57 -0.29 -11.75
N GLY A 429 -20.64 -0.78 -10.92
CA GLY A 429 -19.75 -1.84 -11.31
C GLY A 429 -20.30 -3.21 -10.95
N SER A 430 -19.55 -4.25 -11.27
CA SER A 430 -19.82 -5.62 -10.83
C SER A 430 -18.57 -6.26 -10.26
N LYS A 431 -18.76 -7.31 -9.43
CA LYS A 431 -17.68 -8.12 -8.87
C LYS A 431 -17.85 -9.57 -9.28
N LEU A 432 -16.74 -10.28 -9.35
CA LEU A 432 -16.68 -11.66 -9.79
C LEU A 432 -16.05 -12.55 -8.71
N VAL A 433 -16.76 -13.62 -8.33
CA VAL A 433 -16.21 -14.68 -7.48
C VAL A 433 -16.08 -15.96 -8.29
N LEU A 434 -14.92 -16.60 -8.22
CA LEU A 434 -14.57 -17.86 -8.87
C LEU A 434 -14.20 -18.86 -7.77
N ASP A 435 -15.01 -19.90 -7.58
CA ASP A 435 -14.76 -20.95 -6.60
C ASP A 435 -14.06 -22.14 -7.29
N ALA A 436 -12.73 -22.11 -7.29
CA ALA A 436 -11.87 -23.18 -7.81
C ALA A 436 -11.41 -24.16 -6.71
N THR A 437 -12.20 -24.33 -5.64
CA THR A 437 -11.98 -25.40 -4.67
C THR A 437 -12.39 -26.75 -5.26
N GLN A 438 -11.80 -27.82 -4.75
CA GLN A 438 -12.13 -29.20 -5.17
C GLN A 438 -13.53 -29.59 -4.69
N LYS A 439 -14.40 -30.05 -5.60
CA LYS A 439 -15.78 -30.47 -5.31
C LYS A 439 -15.95 -31.98 -5.23
N ILE A 440 -15.03 -32.68 -5.85
CA ILE A 440 -14.99 -34.15 -5.85
C ILE A 440 -13.59 -34.62 -5.57
N ASP A 441 -13.42 -35.75 -4.94
CA ASP A 441 -12.12 -36.39 -4.81
C ASP A 441 -11.65 -36.87 -6.18
N SER A 442 -10.57 -36.29 -6.67
CA SER A 442 -9.96 -36.61 -7.98
C SER A 442 -8.82 -37.65 -7.86
N GLY A 443 -8.61 -38.19 -6.66
CA GLY A 443 -7.49 -39.10 -6.38
C GLY A 443 -6.12 -38.39 -6.29
N PRO A 444 -5.03 -39.14 -6.23
CA PRO A 444 -3.67 -38.61 -6.13
C PRO A 444 -3.28 -37.88 -7.41
N PHE A 445 -2.34 -36.93 -7.26
CA PHE A 445 -1.79 -36.22 -8.40
C PHE A 445 -0.95 -37.15 -9.30
N SER A 446 -0.97 -36.90 -10.61
CA SER A 446 -0.21 -37.62 -11.63
C SER A 446 1.29 -37.26 -11.57
N LEU A 447 1.90 -37.47 -10.41
CA LEU A 447 3.34 -37.34 -10.14
C LEU A 447 3.85 -38.66 -9.51
N PRO A 448 5.13 -39.00 -9.70
CA PRO A 448 5.73 -40.10 -8.96
C PRO A 448 5.61 -39.88 -7.46
N PRO A 449 5.52 -40.95 -6.65
CA PRO A 449 5.49 -40.84 -5.19
C PRO A 449 6.63 -39.95 -4.65
N LYS A 450 6.34 -39.19 -3.58
CA LYS A 450 7.29 -38.24 -2.94
C LYS A 450 8.68 -38.84 -2.72
N GLU A 451 8.73 -40.09 -2.24
CA GLU A 451 10.01 -40.76 -2.00
C GLU A 451 10.88 -40.90 -3.26
N LEU A 452 10.26 -41.24 -4.40
CA LEU A 452 10.95 -41.36 -5.68
C LEU A 452 11.37 -39.98 -6.21
N MET A 453 10.54 -38.96 -6.07
CA MET A 453 10.87 -37.59 -6.42
C MET A 453 12.06 -37.05 -5.62
N MET A 454 12.13 -37.35 -4.33
CA MET A 454 13.28 -36.96 -3.48
C MET A 454 14.55 -37.72 -3.82
N LYS A 455 14.47 -39.02 -4.15
CA LYS A 455 15.60 -39.78 -4.68
C LYS A 455 16.10 -39.23 -6.00
N ALA A 456 15.19 -38.89 -6.91
CA ALA A 456 15.53 -38.29 -8.20
C ALA A 456 16.21 -36.91 -8.04
N LEU A 457 15.88 -36.14 -7.02
CA LEU A 457 16.57 -34.89 -6.72
C LEU A 457 18.06 -35.09 -6.35
N HIS A 458 18.39 -36.18 -5.69
CA HIS A 458 19.78 -36.55 -5.42
C HIS A 458 20.51 -36.90 -6.75
N VAL A 459 19.89 -37.72 -7.59
CA VAL A 459 20.45 -38.08 -8.91
C VAL A 459 20.60 -36.82 -9.79
N TRP A 460 19.67 -35.84 -9.70
CA TRP A 460 19.77 -34.57 -10.40
C TRP A 460 21.08 -33.83 -10.07
N LYS A 461 21.41 -33.74 -8.78
CA LYS A 461 22.66 -33.09 -8.31
C LYS A 461 23.90 -33.84 -8.77
N GLU A 462 23.92 -35.19 -8.63
CA GLU A 462 25.02 -36.02 -9.06
C GLU A 462 25.24 -35.97 -10.57
N SER A 463 24.18 -35.71 -11.35
CA SER A 463 24.24 -35.58 -12.82
C SER A 463 24.78 -34.23 -13.28
N GLY A 464 25.14 -33.31 -12.38
CA GLY A 464 25.61 -31.97 -12.74
C GLY A 464 24.57 -31.10 -13.40
N LEU A 465 23.27 -31.37 -13.21
CA LEU A 465 22.18 -30.56 -13.72
C LEU A 465 22.06 -29.26 -12.93
N PRO A 466 21.49 -28.18 -13.53
CA PRO A 466 21.41 -26.87 -12.87
C PRO A 466 20.75 -26.93 -11.50
N GLU A 467 21.34 -26.25 -10.53
CA GLU A 467 20.76 -26.12 -9.20
C GLU A 467 19.46 -25.29 -9.24
N PHE A 468 18.50 -25.67 -8.43
CA PHE A 468 17.26 -24.92 -8.24
C PHE A 468 16.74 -25.05 -6.80
N GLN A 469 16.01 -24.06 -6.37
CA GLN A 469 15.20 -24.15 -5.16
C GLN A 469 13.84 -24.75 -5.53
N ILE A 470 13.39 -25.78 -4.78
CA ILE A 470 12.09 -26.41 -5.03
C ILE A 470 10.99 -25.36 -4.77
N PRO A 471 10.23 -24.91 -5.80
CA PRO A 471 9.17 -23.94 -5.61
C PRO A 471 8.06 -24.49 -4.69
N LYS A 472 7.36 -23.62 -3.96
CA LYS A 472 6.26 -24.00 -3.06
C LYS A 472 5.21 -24.83 -3.81
N ARG A 473 4.83 -24.43 -5.03
CA ARG A 473 3.95 -25.20 -5.91
C ARG A 473 4.39 -26.67 -6.08
N ALA A 474 5.66 -26.89 -6.36
CA ALA A 474 6.18 -28.26 -6.56
C ALA A 474 6.15 -29.05 -5.26
N LYS A 475 6.50 -28.43 -4.11
CA LYS A 475 6.39 -29.09 -2.80
C LYS A 475 4.96 -29.53 -2.51
N LEU A 476 3.98 -28.63 -2.66
CA LEU A 476 2.56 -28.91 -2.42
C LEU A 476 2.03 -30.04 -3.32
N ARG A 477 2.45 -30.10 -4.58
CA ARG A 477 2.07 -31.16 -5.52
C ARG A 477 2.68 -32.51 -5.20
N ILE A 478 3.96 -32.52 -4.83
CA ILE A 478 4.70 -33.73 -4.45
C ILE A 478 4.14 -34.33 -3.15
N GLU A 479 3.65 -33.52 -2.23
CA GLU A 479 3.05 -33.99 -0.99
C GLU A 479 1.68 -34.69 -1.20
N ARG A 480 1.04 -34.49 -2.34
CA ARG A 480 -0.22 -35.11 -2.75
C ARG A 480 -0.05 -36.19 -3.84
N SER A 481 1.17 -36.52 -4.21
CA SER A 481 1.47 -37.56 -5.20
C SER A 481 1.38 -38.99 -4.67
#